data_e07fc12feac260ff3035d319792a17b1
#
_entry.id   e07fc12feac260ff3035d319792a17b1
#
_cell.length_a   1.000
_cell.length_b   1.000
_cell.length_c   1.000
_cell.angle_alpha   90.00
_cell.angle_beta   90.00
_cell.angle_gamma   90.00
#
_symmetry.space_group_name_H-M   'P 1'
#
loop_
_entity.id
_entity.type
_entity.pdbx_description
1 polymer ?
#
loop_
_entity_poly.entity_id
_entity_poly.type
_entity_poly.pdbx_seq_one_letter_code
_entity_poly.pdbx_strand_id
1 'polypeptide(L)'
;MSGDASIGERIDAAVAAVDDVLDAARGELEALVRIPSISADPEHHADVRASADATVELLRAHGLENVRAAGVDGSQPFVIGEWLHAGPELPTVLLYAHHDVQPPGIIENWASDPFEPQERDGRLYGRGASDDKAGAVAHAHAVGAWLTSAGGLPCNVRVLVEGEEEIGSPTLHAFLTAHLEELRSDVLVLADAGNWQVGIPGLTYSLRGLAAADIELRALDGPQHSGISGGAIPDPVMALSRLLASLVDENGDLAFEGAFDDLLEATPNERVPIAGFDDAPQRFARAAGVRPGVRLVGDPHVTLHERLWLRPCLTVIGIDGHPIKGSSNQIVARASARLSLRLGPGQVPDRVIAHLRTHVERHVPWGLECSITALEGAPAWQTDPTGPAFDAARRALHAGFGVESVPMGIGGSIPFVGPFADAFGGIPALLIGPNDPGSNIHGEDESLHLADWRSLIRSEVFLLRELARLDR
;
A
#
# COMPACT_ATOMS: atom_id res chain seq x y z
N MET A 1 -27.42 -29.46 -13.53
CA MET A 1 -26.29 -30.40 -13.38
C MET A 1 -25.34 -30.45 -14.55
N SER A 2 -25.75 -30.14 -15.81
CA SER A 2 -24.84 -30.09 -16.96
C SER A 2 -23.92 -28.84 -17.03
N GLY A 3 -24.33 -27.72 -16.41
CA GLY A 3 -23.53 -26.50 -16.41
C GLY A 3 -22.34 -26.54 -15.45
N ASP A 4 -22.45 -27.22 -14.32
CA ASP A 4 -21.39 -27.24 -13.31
C ASP A 4 -20.22 -28.17 -13.67
N ALA A 5 -20.47 -29.26 -14.39
CA ALA A 5 -19.43 -30.11 -14.94
C ALA A 5 -18.61 -29.36 -16.03
N SER A 6 -19.27 -28.59 -16.89
CA SER A 6 -18.58 -27.77 -17.90
C SER A 6 -17.75 -26.62 -17.29
N ILE A 7 -18.18 -26.04 -16.18
CA ILE A 7 -17.44 -24.99 -15.46
C ILE A 7 -16.21 -25.58 -14.73
N GLY A 8 -16.33 -26.80 -14.16
CA GLY A 8 -15.20 -27.49 -13.56
C GLY A 8 -14.08 -27.78 -14.56
N GLU A 9 -14.41 -28.36 -15.71
CA GLU A 9 -13.44 -28.61 -16.78
C GLU A 9 -12.78 -27.31 -17.31
N ARG A 10 -13.56 -26.23 -17.40
CA ARG A 10 -13.05 -24.92 -17.83
C ARG A 10 -12.06 -24.31 -16.86
N ILE A 11 -12.27 -24.43 -15.55
CA ILE A 11 -11.33 -23.91 -14.57
C ILE A 11 -10.04 -24.71 -14.55
N ASP A 12 -10.11 -26.04 -14.66
CA ASP A 12 -8.89 -26.88 -14.72
C ASP A 12 -8.05 -26.52 -15.92
N ALA A 13 -8.68 -26.24 -17.07
CA ALA A 13 -7.99 -25.76 -18.26
C ALA A 13 -7.36 -24.37 -18.07
N ALA A 14 -8.06 -23.43 -17.41
CA ALA A 14 -7.54 -22.10 -17.14
C ALA A 14 -6.37 -22.13 -16.15
N VAL A 15 -6.45 -22.96 -15.10
CA VAL A 15 -5.36 -23.13 -14.12
C VAL A 15 -4.13 -23.77 -14.79
N ALA A 16 -4.31 -24.79 -15.64
CA ALA A 16 -3.23 -25.40 -16.38
C ALA A 16 -2.55 -24.39 -17.33
N ALA A 17 -3.33 -23.51 -17.96
CA ALA A 17 -2.80 -22.47 -18.84
C ALA A 17 -1.88 -21.47 -18.08
N VAL A 18 -2.14 -21.18 -16.80
CA VAL A 18 -1.22 -20.36 -15.97
C VAL A 18 0.14 -21.03 -15.84
N ASP A 19 0.16 -22.33 -15.59
CA ASP A 19 1.42 -23.06 -15.43
C ASP A 19 2.26 -23.09 -16.73
N ASP A 20 1.60 -23.11 -17.88
CA ASP A 20 2.25 -23.13 -19.19
C ASP A 20 2.83 -21.76 -19.61
N VAL A 21 2.31 -20.65 -19.07
CA VAL A 21 2.70 -19.30 -19.50
C VAL A 21 3.50 -18.50 -18.46
N LEU A 22 3.90 -19.13 -17.36
CA LEU A 22 4.59 -18.43 -16.27
C LEU A 22 5.91 -17.74 -16.71
N ASP A 23 6.66 -18.38 -17.64
CA ASP A 23 7.87 -17.78 -18.19
C ASP A 23 7.54 -16.55 -19.07
N ALA A 24 6.41 -16.57 -19.78
CA ALA A 24 5.93 -15.41 -20.54
C ALA A 24 5.49 -14.29 -19.61
N ALA A 25 4.72 -14.60 -18.56
CA ALA A 25 4.31 -13.66 -17.53
C ALA A 25 5.50 -12.96 -16.90
N ARG A 26 6.53 -13.72 -16.56
CA ARG A 26 7.79 -13.19 -16.06
C ARG A 26 8.45 -12.24 -17.04
N GLY A 27 8.54 -12.61 -18.31
CA GLY A 27 9.13 -11.77 -19.36
C GLY A 27 8.38 -10.45 -19.54
N GLU A 28 7.06 -10.46 -19.45
CA GLU A 28 6.21 -9.26 -19.48
C GLU A 28 6.41 -8.37 -18.25
N LEU A 29 6.48 -8.97 -17.05
CA LEU A 29 6.81 -8.24 -15.84
C LEU A 29 8.20 -7.59 -15.93
N GLU A 30 9.21 -8.34 -16.37
CA GLU A 30 10.56 -7.81 -16.56
C GLU A 30 10.59 -6.64 -17.56
N ALA A 31 9.77 -6.70 -18.63
CA ALA A 31 9.65 -5.60 -19.58
C ALA A 31 9.06 -4.34 -18.94
N LEU A 32 8.04 -4.49 -18.09
CA LEU A 32 7.45 -3.37 -17.35
C LEU A 32 8.43 -2.80 -16.31
N VAL A 33 9.15 -3.64 -15.56
CA VAL A 33 10.15 -3.22 -14.56
C VAL A 33 11.25 -2.38 -15.18
N ARG A 34 11.66 -2.66 -16.43
CA ARG A 34 12.66 -1.85 -17.16
C ARG A 34 12.22 -0.43 -17.48
N ILE A 35 10.95 -0.09 -17.30
CA ILE A 35 10.44 1.27 -17.48
C ILE A 35 10.43 1.96 -16.11
N PRO A 36 11.29 2.98 -15.87
CA PRO A 36 11.40 3.66 -14.59
C PRO A 36 10.26 4.67 -14.39
N SER A 37 9.04 4.17 -14.23
CA SER A 37 7.81 4.95 -14.14
C SER A 37 7.65 5.66 -12.78
N ILE A 38 8.64 6.47 -12.39
CA ILE A 38 8.68 7.18 -11.12
C ILE A 38 7.75 8.39 -11.18
N SER A 39 6.55 8.27 -10.61
CA SER A 39 5.52 9.32 -10.64
C SER A 39 5.90 10.57 -9.86
N ALA A 40 6.69 10.40 -8.79
CA ALA A 40 7.15 11.50 -7.93
C ALA A 40 8.18 12.43 -8.59
N ASP A 41 8.81 12.02 -9.70
CA ASP A 41 9.85 12.79 -10.39
C ASP A 41 9.36 13.28 -11.75
N PRO A 42 9.22 14.61 -11.96
CA PRO A 42 8.81 15.17 -13.24
C PRO A 42 9.71 14.78 -14.42
N GLU A 43 10.99 14.45 -14.21
CA GLU A 43 11.90 14.00 -15.26
C GLU A 43 11.50 12.62 -15.80
N HIS A 44 10.79 11.81 -15.00
CA HIS A 44 10.28 10.47 -15.32
C HIS A 44 8.81 10.45 -15.79
N HIS A 45 8.11 11.59 -15.91
CA HIS A 45 6.72 11.58 -16.39
C HIS A 45 6.57 11.02 -17.82
N ALA A 46 7.63 11.04 -18.64
CA ALA A 46 7.62 10.36 -19.94
C ALA A 46 7.65 8.84 -19.79
N ASP A 47 8.36 8.33 -18.79
CA ASP A 47 8.44 6.91 -18.48
C ASP A 47 7.12 6.40 -17.87
N VAL A 48 6.44 7.22 -17.04
CA VAL A 48 5.09 6.89 -16.56
C VAL A 48 4.12 6.72 -17.73
N ARG A 49 4.17 7.60 -18.74
CA ARG A 49 3.38 7.43 -19.96
C ARG A 49 3.77 6.18 -20.75
N ALA A 50 5.07 5.88 -20.88
CA ALA A 50 5.54 4.67 -21.55
C ALA A 50 5.10 3.40 -20.81
N SER A 51 5.06 3.43 -19.48
CA SER A 51 4.54 2.33 -18.65
C SER A 51 3.03 2.14 -18.86
N ALA A 52 2.25 3.22 -18.96
CA ALA A 52 0.84 3.15 -19.32
C ALA A 52 0.62 2.53 -20.71
N ASP A 53 1.40 2.96 -21.72
CA ASP A 53 1.30 2.40 -23.07
C ASP A 53 1.66 0.90 -23.09
N ALA A 54 2.70 0.49 -22.37
CA ALA A 54 3.07 -0.91 -22.22
C ALA A 54 1.98 -1.74 -21.51
N THR A 55 1.35 -1.16 -20.49
CA THR A 55 0.22 -1.79 -19.78
C THR A 55 -1.01 -1.93 -20.68
N VAL A 56 -1.27 -0.93 -21.54
CA VAL A 56 -2.34 -1.03 -22.57
C VAL A 56 -2.10 -2.22 -23.49
N GLU A 57 -0.87 -2.37 -23.98
CA GLU A 57 -0.53 -3.50 -24.88
C GLU A 57 -0.59 -4.85 -24.16
N LEU A 58 -0.14 -4.93 -22.89
CA LEU A 58 -0.26 -6.11 -22.04
C LEU A 58 -1.73 -6.55 -21.93
N LEU A 59 -2.62 -5.66 -21.51
CA LEU A 59 -4.03 -5.98 -21.30
C LEU A 59 -4.74 -6.39 -22.62
N ARG A 60 -4.39 -5.74 -23.73
CA ARG A 60 -4.89 -6.13 -25.08
C ARG A 60 -4.42 -7.51 -25.49
N ALA A 61 -3.15 -7.83 -25.27
CA ALA A 61 -2.58 -9.13 -25.64
C ALA A 61 -3.28 -10.28 -24.89
N HIS A 62 -3.78 -10.01 -23.67
CA HIS A 62 -4.53 -10.97 -22.87
C HIS A 62 -6.04 -10.94 -23.11
N GLY A 63 -6.52 -10.22 -24.14
CA GLY A 63 -7.89 -10.31 -24.65
C GLY A 63 -8.90 -9.37 -23.99
N LEU A 64 -8.44 -8.38 -23.21
CA LEU A 64 -9.28 -7.29 -22.75
C LEU A 64 -9.60 -6.34 -23.91
N GLU A 65 -10.81 -5.79 -23.87
CA GLU A 65 -11.37 -4.90 -24.88
C GLU A 65 -11.41 -3.45 -24.40
N ASN A 66 -11.59 -2.51 -25.32
CA ASN A 66 -11.69 -1.08 -25.05
C ASN A 66 -10.52 -0.53 -24.20
N VAL A 67 -9.38 -1.24 -24.24
CA VAL A 67 -8.21 -0.89 -23.43
C VAL A 67 -7.59 0.42 -23.93
N ARG A 68 -7.41 1.37 -23.04
CA ARG A 68 -6.81 2.67 -23.34
C ARG A 68 -6.20 3.33 -22.12
N ALA A 69 -5.27 4.24 -22.35
CA ALA A 69 -4.91 5.23 -21.36
C ALA A 69 -6.03 6.28 -21.24
N ALA A 70 -6.30 6.71 -20.02
CA ALA A 70 -7.30 7.72 -19.67
C ALA A 70 -6.73 8.66 -18.61
N GLY A 71 -7.34 9.80 -18.37
CA GLY A 71 -6.89 10.73 -17.35
C GLY A 71 -7.82 11.94 -17.24
N VAL A 72 -7.52 12.78 -16.28
CA VAL A 72 -8.12 14.11 -16.08
C VAL A 72 -7.03 15.17 -16.08
N ASP A 73 -7.40 16.44 -16.05
CA ASP A 73 -6.43 17.53 -16.06
C ASP A 73 -5.43 17.39 -14.89
N GLY A 74 -4.15 17.34 -15.24
CA GLY A 74 -3.05 17.24 -14.27
C GLY A 74 -2.72 15.82 -13.80
N SER A 75 -3.49 14.79 -14.21
CA SER A 75 -3.19 13.41 -13.84
C SER A 75 -1.99 12.82 -14.56
N GLN A 76 -1.34 11.86 -13.93
CA GLN A 76 -0.62 10.81 -14.67
C GLN A 76 -1.64 9.88 -15.33
N PRO A 77 -1.26 9.10 -16.36
CA PRO A 77 -2.21 8.26 -17.06
C PRO A 77 -2.67 7.07 -16.22
N PHE A 78 -3.97 6.88 -16.19
CA PHE A 78 -4.62 5.63 -15.79
C PHE A 78 -4.80 4.74 -17.01
N VAL A 79 -4.81 3.42 -16.85
CA VAL A 79 -5.18 2.48 -17.91
C VAL A 79 -6.48 1.80 -17.54
N ILE A 80 -7.47 1.84 -18.42
CA ILE A 80 -8.76 1.17 -18.24
C ILE A 80 -9.02 0.19 -19.38
N GLY A 81 -9.72 -0.89 -19.05
CA GLY A 81 -10.12 -1.92 -20.01
C GLY A 81 -11.28 -2.75 -19.48
N GLU A 82 -11.89 -3.58 -20.31
CA GLU A 82 -13.04 -4.38 -19.90
C GLU A 82 -13.21 -5.64 -20.74
N TRP A 83 -13.99 -6.59 -20.20
CA TRP A 83 -14.60 -7.70 -20.89
C TRP A 83 -15.98 -7.98 -20.30
N LEU A 84 -17.06 -7.66 -21.05
CA LEU A 84 -18.43 -7.63 -20.53
C LEU A 84 -19.35 -8.61 -21.25
N HIS A 85 -18.85 -9.80 -21.61
CA HIS A 85 -19.60 -10.78 -22.38
C HIS A 85 -20.17 -11.95 -21.56
N ALA A 86 -20.02 -11.95 -20.23
CA ALA A 86 -20.59 -12.96 -19.37
C ALA A 86 -22.12 -12.86 -19.24
N GLY A 87 -22.65 -11.66 -19.48
CA GLY A 87 -24.09 -11.37 -19.43
C GLY A 87 -24.47 -10.44 -18.27
N PRO A 88 -25.62 -9.76 -18.37
CA PRO A 88 -26.03 -8.72 -17.43
C PRO A 88 -26.42 -9.26 -16.04
N GLU A 89 -26.72 -10.54 -15.93
CA GLU A 89 -27.11 -11.19 -14.68
C GLU A 89 -25.91 -11.61 -13.82
N LEU A 90 -24.72 -11.64 -14.42
CA LEU A 90 -23.50 -12.01 -13.70
C LEU A 90 -22.79 -10.76 -13.14
N PRO A 91 -22.10 -10.90 -12.00
CA PRO A 91 -21.42 -9.78 -11.39
C PRO A 91 -20.31 -9.23 -12.27
N THR A 92 -20.03 -7.95 -12.07
CA THR A 92 -18.88 -7.26 -12.66
C THR A 92 -17.80 -7.08 -11.59
N VAL A 93 -16.62 -7.59 -11.86
CA VAL A 93 -15.44 -7.48 -10.99
C VAL A 93 -14.54 -6.38 -11.53
N LEU A 94 -14.13 -5.43 -10.71
CA LEU A 94 -13.04 -4.51 -11.03
C LEU A 94 -11.73 -5.08 -10.48
N LEU A 95 -10.76 -5.25 -11.37
CA LEU A 95 -9.38 -5.60 -11.05
C LEU A 95 -8.56 -4.31 -11.01
N TYR A 96 -7.89 -4.05 -9.89
CA TYR A 96 -7.08 -2.85 -9.68
C TYR A 96 -5.63 -3.20 -9.37
N ALA A 97 -4.72 -2.45 -9.99
CA ALA A 97 -3.29 -2.41 -9.74
C ALA A 97 -2.75 -1.02 -10.06
N HIS A 98 -1.44 -0.76 -9.84
CA HIS A 98 -0.79 0.45 -10.34
C HIS A 98 0.47 0.15 -11.13
N HIS A 99 0.90 1.10 -12.00
CA HIS A 99 2.05 0.94 -12.88
C HIS A 99 3.16 1.95 -12.65
N ASP A 100 2.93 2.95 -11.80
CA ASP A 100 3.98 3.84 -11.31
C ASP A 100 4.76 3.19 -10.17
N VAL A 101 5.90 3.74 -9.83
CA VAL A 101 6.82 3.19 -8.83
C VAL A 101 7.48 4.28 -7.99
N GLN A 102 7.87 3.93 -6.78
CA GLN A 102 8.71 4.78 -5.92
C GLN A 102 10.09 5.02 -6.53
N PRO A 103 10.75 6.15 -6.20
CA PRO A 103 12.17 6.32 -6.48
C PRO A 103 13.01 5.17 -5.91
N PRO A 104 14.09 4.76 -6.59
CA PRO A 104 14.89 3.62 -6.16
C PRO A 104 15.75 3.86 -4.91
N GLY A 105 15.79 5.09 -4.38
CA GLY A 105 16.65 5.43 -3.25
C GLY A 105 18.12 5.52 -3.64
N ILE A 106 19.00 4.98 -2.82
CA ILE A 106 20.45 5.03 -3.03
C ILE A 106 20.87 3.87 -3.94
N ILE A 107 21.18 4.16 -5.20
CA ILE A 107 21.51 3.15 -6.22
C ILE A 107 22.69 2.25 -5.79
N GLU A 108 23.67 2.80 -5.11
CA GLU A 108 24.86 2.07 -4.64
C GLU A 108 24.54 0.99 -3.60
N ASN A 109 23.37 1.04 -2.98
CA ASN A 109 22.90 0.02 -2.03
C ASN A 109 22.21 -1.16 -2.71
N TRP A 110 21.83 -1.03 -3.99
CA TRP A 110 21.25 -2.12 -4.75
C TRP A 110 22.32 -3.13 -5.18
N ALA A 111 22.05 -4.41 -5.05
CA ALA A 111 22.93 -5.46 -5.54
C ALA A 111 22.93 -5.60 -7.07
N SER A 112 21.90 -5.09 -7.75
CA SER A 112 21.76 -4.97 -9.20
C SER A 112 21.05 -3.66 -9.54
N ASP A 113 21.13 -3.19 -10.80
CA ASP A 113 20.37 -2.02 -11.23
C ASP A 113 18.87 -2.21 -10.95
N PRO A 114 18.19 -1.24 -10.30
CA PRO A 114 16.77 -1.36 -9.93
C PRO A 114 15.82 -1.53 -11.13
N PHE A 115 16.22 -1.09 -12.32
CA PHE A 115 15.42 -1.20 -13.54
C PHE A 115 15.97 -2.23 -14.55
N GLU A 116 16.92 -3.07 -14.14
CA GLU A 116 17.36 -4.26 -14.84
C GLU A 116 17.06 -5.51 -14.00
N PRO A 117 15.84 -6.05 -14.11
CA PRO A 117 15.35 -7.10 -13.22
C PRO A 117 16.21 -8.37 -13.29
N GLN A 118 16.53 -8.93 -12.13
CA GLN A 118 17.36 -10.13 -12.00
C GLN A 118 16.76 -11.14 -11.04
N GLU A 119 16.72 -12.40 -11.47
CA GLU A 119 16.35 -13.49 -10.57
C GLU A 119 17.54 -13.91 -9.70
N ARG A 120 17.29 -14.03 -8.41
CA ARG A 120 18.21 -14.62 -7.41
C ARG A 120 17.37 -15.43 -6.40
N ASP A 121 17.74 -16.67 -6.17
CA ASP A 121 17.13 -17.54 -5.16
C ASP A 121 15.59 -17.62 -5.21
N GLY A 122 15.01 -17.66 -6.43
CA GLY A 122 13.56 -17.76 -6.63
C GLY A 122 12.81 -16.44 -6.44
N ARG A 123 13.51 -15.31 -6.36
CA ARG A 123 12.94 -13.97 -6.32
C ARG A 123 13.41 -13.12 -7.50
N LEU A 124 12.52 -12.34 -8.07
CA LEU A 124 12.82 -11.34 -9.10
C LEU A 124 13.07 -10.00 -8.42
N TYR A 125 14.29 -9.50 -8.53
CA TYR A 125 14.70 -8.21 -7.94
C TYR A 125 14.58 -7.09 -8.97
N GLY A 126 13.94 -5.99 -8.57
CA GLY A 126 13.78 -4.77 -9.36
C GLY A 126 12.73 -3.85 -8.75
N ARG A 127 12.84 -2.54 -8.95
CA ARG A 127 11.85 -1.56 -8.50
C ARG A 127 10.54 -1.73 -9.27
N GLY A 128 9.42 -1.90 -8.56
CA GLY A 128 8.12 -2.21 -9.15
C GLY A 128 7.92 -3.69 -9.48
N ALA A 129 8.89 -4.57 -9.17
CA ALA A 129 8.75 -6.00 -9.38
C ALA A 129 7.68 -6.63 -8.49
N SER A 130 7.47 -6.07 -7.30
CA SER A 130 6.46 -6.51 -6.35
C SER A 130 5.36 -5.45 -6.18
N ASP A 131 5.71 -4.18 -6.20
CA ASP A 131 4.85 -3.04 -5.92
C ASP A 131 4.78 -2.08 -7.14
N ASP A 132 3.75 -2.17 -8.03
CA ASP A 132 2.70 -3.20 -8.14
C ASP A 132 2.55 -3.69 -9.59
N LYS A 133 3.63 -3.62 -10.40
CA LYS A 133 3.60 -4.14 -11.78
C LYS A 133 3.29 -5.64 -11.82
N ALA A 134 3.66 -6.38 -10.75
CA ALA A 134 3.32 -7.80 -10.62
C ALA A 134 1.81 -8.03 -10.50
N GLY A 135 1.07 -7.14 -9.83
CA GLY A 135 -0.38 -7.18 -9.75
C GLY A 135 -1.04 -6.97 -11.10
N ALA A 136 -0.59 -5.95 -11.85
CA ALA A 136 -1.11 -5.69 -13.20
C ALA A 136 -0.91 -6.90 -14.15
N VAL A 137 0.27 -7.53 -14.11
CA VAL A 137 0.55 -8.74 -14.91
C VAL A 137 -0.27 -9.94 -14.42
N ALA A 138 -0.46 -10.09 -13.09
CA ALA A 138 -1.27 -11.17 -12.54
C ALA A 138 -2.72 -11.08 -13.03
N HIS A 139 -3.32 -9.91 -12.99
CA HIS A 139 -4.66 -9.65 -13.52
C HIS A 139 -4.76 -9.99 -15.01
N ALA A 140 -3.80 -9.52 -15.82
CA ALA A 140 -3.78 -9.81 -17.25
C ALA A 140 -3.74 -11.33 -17.53
N HIS A 141 -2.84 -12.06 -16.85
CA HIS A 141 -2.69 -13.50 -17.03
C HIS A 141 -3.89 -14.30 -16.51
N ALA A 142 -4.51 -13.91 -15.41
CA ALA A 142 -5.72 -14.55 -14.92
C ALA A 142 -6.88 -14.44 -15.93
N VAL A 143 -7.07 -13.25 -16.50
CA VAL A 143 -8.04 -13.00 -17.57
C VAL A 143 -7.68 -13.79 -18.84
N GLY A 144 -6.45 -13.69 -19.29
CA GLY A 144 -5.95 -14.37 -20.49
C GLY A 144 -6.07 -15.88 -20.42
N ALA A 145 -5.82 -16.48 -19.25
CA ALA A 145 -5.98 -17.92 -19.01
C ALA A 145 -7.42 -18.38 -19.25
N TRP A 146 -8.41 -17.63 -18.76
CA TRP A 146 -9.82 -17.92 -19.03
C TRP A 146 -10.21 -17.75 -20.49
N LEU A 147 -9.78 -16.67 -21.14
CA LEU A 147 -10.16 -16.36 -22.51
C LEU A 147 -9.56 -17.35 -23.51
N THR A 148 -8.30 -17.74 -23.31
CA THR A 148 -7.60 -18.64 -24.24
C THR A 148 -7.96 -20.11 -24.05
N SER A 149 -8.12 -20.58 -22.82
CA SER A 149 -8.32 -22.01 -22.53
C SER A 149 -9.78 -22.38 -22.34
N ALA A 150 -10.63 -21.47 -21.85
CA ALA A 150 -12.04 -21.73 -21.54
C ALA A 150 -13.02 -20.99 -22.46
N GLY A 151 -12.52 -20.15 -23.39
CA GLY A 151 -13.33 -19.44 -24.39
C GLY A 151 -14.20 -18.32 -23.86
N GLY A 152 -13.97 -17.83 -22.63
CA GLY A 152 -14.69 -16.71 -22.02
C GLY A 152 -14.57 -16.69 -20.51
N LEU A 153 -14.73 -15.52 -19.91
CA LEU A 153 -14.71 -15.32 -18.46
C LEU A 153 -16.00 -15.82 -17.78
N PRO A 154 -15.94 -16.26 -16.53
CA PRO A 154 -17.11 -16.67 -15.75
C PRO A 154 -17.97 -15.51 -15.25
N CYS A 155 -17.43 -14.29 -15.19
CA CYS A 155 -18.11 -13.05 -14.80
C CYS A 155 -17.65 -11.90 -15.71
N ASN A 156 -18.31 -10.75 -15.59
CA ASN A 156 -17.84 -9.54 -16.25
C ASN A 156 -16.60 -8.98 -15.52
N VAL A 157 -15.66 -8.45 -16.28
CA VAL A 157 -14.42 -7.89 -15.73
C VAL A 157 -14.22 -6.48 -16.26
N ARG A 158 -13.80 -5.59 -15.38
CA ARG A 158 -13.20 -4.29 -15.66
C ARG A 158 -11.81 -4.24 -15.06
N VAL A 159 -10.93 -3.47 -15.66
CA VAL A 159 -9.57 -3.28 -15.17
C VAL A 159 -9.27 -1.80 -15.06
N LEU A 160 -8.63 -1.42 -13.97
CA LEU A 160 -8.06 -0.10 -13.74
C LEU A 160 -6.62 -0.29 -13.26
N VAL A 161 -5.66 0.29 -14.00
CA VAL A 161 -4.26 0.35 -13.55
C VAL A 161 -3.87 1.81 -13.43
N GLU A 162 -3.53 2.24 -12.21
CA GLU A 162 -3.26 3.64 -11.86
C GLU A 162 -1.81 4.02 -12.16
N GLY A 163 -1.54 5.30 -12.46
CA GLY A 163 -0.20 5.83 -12.73
C GLY A 163 0.26 6.89 -11.75
N GLU A 164 -0.41 7.05 -10.59
CA GLU A 164 -0.07 8.06 -9.59
C GLU A 164 -0.34 7.60 -8.14
N GLU A 165 -0.44 6.27 -7.91
CA GLU A 165 -0.66 5.69 -6.58
C GLU A 165 0.45 6.10 -5.62
N GLU A 166 1.69 6.01 -6.06
CA GLU A 166 2.90 6.22 -5.27
C GLU A 166 3.14 7.69 -4.85
N ILE A 167 2.32 8.60 -5.37
CA ILE A 167 2.27 10.00 -4.93
C ILE A 167 0.96 10.35 -4.21
N GLY A 168 0.19 9.31 -3.79
CA GLY A 168 -1.03 9.45 -3.01
C GLY A 168 -2.29 9.72 -3.83
N SER A 169 -2.31 9.37 -5.12
CA SER A 169 -3.50 9.43 -5.99
C SER A 169 -4.17 10.82 -6.05
N PRO A 170 -3.44 11.90 -6.33
CA PRO A 170 -3.95 13.26 -6.16
C PRO A 170 -5.15 13.59 -7.04
N THR A 171 -5.31 12.94 -8.20
CA THR A 171 -6.44 13.20 -9.11
C THR A 171 -7.50 12.10 -9.09
N LEU A 172 -7.35 11.07 -8.27
CA LEU A 172 -8.21 9.90 -8.22
C LEU A 172 -9.70 10.24 -8.07
N HIS A 173 -10.05 11.16 -7.16
CA HIS A 173 -11.44 11.54 -6.94
C HIS A 173 -12.08 12.16 -8.21
N ALA A 174 -11.33 13.01 -8.91
CA ALA A 174 -11.78 13.61 -10.18
C ALA A 174 -11.89 12.54 -11.27
N PHE A 175 -10.93 11.61 -11.33
CA PHE A 175 -10.94 10.48 -12.25
C PHE A 175 -12.14 9.56 -12.04
N LEU A 176 -12.38 9.12 -10.80
CA LEU A 176 -13.54 8.29 -10.46
C LEU A 176 -14.86 8.98 -10.81
N THR A 177 -14.98 10.29 -10.56
CA THR A 177 -16.17 11.04 -10.90
C THR A 177 -16.40 11.09 -12.42
N ALA A 178 -15.35 11.29 -13.21
CA ALA A 178 -15.42 11.36 -14.67
C ALA A 178 -15.71 10.00 -15.33
N HIS A 179 -15.26 8.91 -14.72
CA HIS A 179 -15.34 7.55 -15.28
C HIS A 179 -16.25 6.60 -14.47
N LEU A 180 -17.14 7.14 -13.62
CA LEU A 180 -17.95 6.36 -12.68
C LEU A 180 -18.73 5.21 -13.36
N GLU A 181 -19.38 5.46 -14.49
CA GLU A 181 -20.15 4.43 -15.21
C GLU A 181 -19.25 3.40 -15.89
N GLU A 182 -18.04 3.79 -16.33
CA GLU A 182 -17.09 2.88 -16.95
C GLU A 182 -16.42 1.96 -15.91
N LEU A 183 -16.37 2.36 -14.64
CA LEU A 183 -15.76 1.60 -13.55
C LEU A 183 -16.79 0.92 -12.66
N ARG A 184 -18.10 1.08 -12.93
CA ARG A 184 -19.17 0.49 -12.14
C ARG A 184 -19.00 -1.02 -12.02
N SER A 185 -18.90 -1.51 -10.79
CA SER A 185 -18.66 -2.91 -10.46
C SER A 185 -19.37 -3.33 -9.20
N ASP A 186 -19.47 -4.62 -8.98
CA ASP A 186 -20.13 -5.24 -7.83
C ASP A 186 -19.10 -5.69 -6.76
N VAL A 187 -17.85 -5.90 -7.16
CA VAL A 187 -16.72 -6.30 -6.29
C VAL A 187 -15.43 -5.64 -6.82
N LEU A 188 -14.62 -5.11 -5.90
CA LEU A 188 -13.25 -4.69 -6.16
C LEU A 188 -12.28 -5.81 -5.77
N VAL A 189 -11.34 -6.14 -6.64
CA VAL A 189 -10.16 -6.97 -6.35
C VAL A 189 -8.93 -6.13 -6.59
N LEU A 190 -8.14 -5.92 -5.55
CA LEU A 190 -6.96 -5.08 -5.57
C LEU A 190 -5.73 -5.97 -5.31
N ALA A 191 -4.74 -5.91 -6.22
CA ALA A 191 -3.56 -6.77 -6.19
C ALA A 191 -2.31 -6.09 -5.60
N ASP A 192 -2.50 -5.05 -4.81
CA ASP A 192 -1.44 -4.26 -4.17
C ASP A 192 -1.39 -4.50 -2.64
N ALA A 193 -1.53 -5.74 -2.22
CA ALA A 193 -1.48 -6.11 -0.82
C ALA A 193 -0.42 -7.20 -0.57
N GLY A 194 -0.32 -7.68 0.67
CA GLY A 194 0.73 -8.61 1.05
C GLY A 194 0.24 -9.96 1.53
N ASN A 195 1.12 -10.94 1.43
CA ASN A 195 1.00 -12.23 2.04
C ASN A 195 1.47 -12.19 3.50
N TRP A 196 0.91 -13.05 4.34
CA TRP A 196 1.35 -13.18 5.74
C TRP A 196 2.84 -13.54 5.85
N GLN A 197 3.26 -14.48 5.02
CA GLN A 197 4.65 -14.86 4.78
C GLN A 197 4.73 -15.63 3.46
N VAL A 198 5.93 -15.89 2.98
CA VAL A 198 6.12 -16.75 1.80
C VAL A 198 5.34 -18.05 1.96
N GLY A 199 4.50 -18.39 0.98
CA GLY A 199 3.65 -19.58 0.94
C GLY A 199 2.36 -19.50 1.76
N ILE A 200 2.07 -18.40 2.47
CA ILE A 200 0.81 -18.21 3.22
C ILE A 200 0.15 -16.91 2.79
N PRO A 201 -0.95 -16.97 2.03
CA PRO A 201 -1.60 -15.77 1.51
C PRO A 201 -2.27 -14.95 2.61
N GLY A 202 -2.22 -13.63 2.46
CA GLY A 202 -3.00 -12.66 3.22
C GLY A 202 -4.33 -12.35 2.54
N LEU A 203 -5.35 -12.04 3.32
CA LEU A 203 -6.57 -11.39 2.87
C LEU A 203 -6.77 -10.15 3.74
N THR A 204 -6.46 -8.99 3.17
CA THR A 204 -6.40 -7.75 3.92
C THR A 204 -7.79 -7.14 4.09
N TYR A 205 -8.15 -6.81 5.34
CA TYR A 205 -9.43 -6.21 5.71
C TYR A 205 -9.32 -4.81 6.33
N SER A 206 -8.10 -4.34 6.60
CA SER A 206 -7.89 -2.99 7.13
C SER A 206 -6.57 -2.39 6.65
N LEU A 207 -6.59 -1.07 6.42
CA LEU A 207 -5.46 -0.23 6.07
C LEU A 207 -5.40 0.92 7.06
N ARG A 208 -4.21 1.24 7.58
CA ARG A 208 -4.07 2.45 8.39
C ARG A 208 -4.15 3.70 7.52
N GLY A 209 -4.73 4.75 8.10
CA GLY A 209 -4.70 6.08 7.51
C GLY A 209 -3.34 6.75 7.69
N LEU A 210 -3.22 7.92 7.11
CA LEU A 210 -2.06 8.78 7.18
C LEU A 210 -2.48 10.20 7.55
N ALA A 211 -1.72 10.84 8.45
CA ALA A 211 -1.72 12.28 8.63
C ALA A 211 -0.27 12.75 8.74
N ALA A 212 0.04 13.91 8.20
CA ALA A 212 1.40 14.44 8.27
C ALA A 212 1.39 15.93 8.58
N ALA A 213 2.45 16.41 9.24
CA ALA A 213 2.60 17.81 9.54
C ALA A 213 4.07 18.22 9.64
N ASP A 214 4.37 19.43 9.21
CA ASP A 214 5.63 20.11 9.47
C ASP A 214 5.49 21.00 10.70
N ILE A 215 6.46 20.90 11.61
CA ILE A 215 6.59 21.78 12.78
C ILE A 215 7.86 22.58 12.63
N GLU A 216 7.79 23.91 12.79
CA GLU A 216 8.96 24.77 12.88
C GLU A 216 8.94 25.53 14.21
N LEU A 217 10.09 25.56 14.90
CA LEU A 217 10.35 26.38 16.07
C LEU A 217 11.41 27.41 15.74
N ARG A 218 11.16 28.68 16.08
CA ARG A 218 12.04 29.80 15.82
C ARG A 218 12.33 30.59 17.10
N ALA A 219 13.62 30.82 17.36
CA ALA A 219 14.08 31.59 18.52
C ALA A 219 14.73 32.92 18.11
N LEU A 220 15.25 33.03 16.89
CA LEU A 220 16.11 34.14 16.46
C LEU A 220 15.78 34.58 15.03
N ASP A 221 16.11 35.81 14.71
CA ASP A 221 16.06 36.33 13.33
C ASP A 221 17.25 35.82 12.48
N GLY A 222 18.38 35.54 13.10
CA GLY A 222 19.57 34.96 12.48
C GLY A 222 20.42 34.23 13.50
N PRO A 223 21.35 33.35 13.04
CA PRO A 223 22.15 32.54 13.94
C PRO A 223 23.07 33.41 14.83
N GLN A 224 23.38 32.91 16.03
CA GLN A 224 24.22 33.55 17.02
C GLN A 224 25.42 32.69 17.42
N HIS A 225 26.51 33.29 17.82
CA HIS A 225 27.70 32.56 18.30
C HIS A 225 27.38 31.85 19.61
N SER A 226 27.46 30.51 19.66
CA SER A 226 27.06 29.71 20.81
C SER A 226 27.89 29.96 22.08
N GLY A 227 29.14 30.29 21.94
CA GLY A 227 30.04 30.64 23.06
C GLY A 227 29.73 32.01 23.71
N ILE A 228 29.07 32.92 22.95
CA ILE A 228 28.70 34.24 23.46
C ILE A 228 27.27 34.21 24.02
N SER A 229 26.35 33.57 23.34
CA SER A 229 24.92 33.67 23.61
C SER A 229 24.34 32.37 24.22
N GLY A 230 25.10 31.27 24.19
CA GLY A 230 24.67 29.98 24.73
C GLY A 230 24.48 30.03 26.26
N GLY A 231 23.50 29.30 26.74
CA GLY A 231 23.07 29.32 28.16
C GLY A 231 22.06 30.39 28.48
N ALA A 232 21.91 31.42 27.62
CA ALA A 232 20.90 32.47 27.77
C ALA A 232 19.81 32.40 26.69
N ILE A 233 20.22 32.21 25.43
CA ILE A 233 19.29 32.07 24.31
C ILE A 233 18.87 30.60 24.16
N PRO A 234 17.56 30.31 24.04
CA PRO A 234 17.08 28.96 23.75
C PRO A 234 17.63 28.46 22.41
N ASP A 235 18.09 27.22 22.41
CA ASP A 235 18.48 26.51 21.19
C ASP A 235 17.24 25.86 20.55
N PRO A 236 16.86 26.23 19.30
CA PRO A 236 15.69 25.67 18.64
C PRO A 236 15.75 24.16 18.44
N VAL A 237 16.94 23.57 18.21
CA VAL A 237 17.08 22.11 18.07
C VAL A 237 16.78 21.38 19.38
N MET A 238 17.26 21.94 20.52
CA MET A 238 16.94 21.39 21.85
C MET A 238 15.47 21.60 22.20
N ALA A 239 14.87 22.73 21.82
CA ALA A 239 13.44 22.99 22.00
C ALA A 239 12.60 21.99 21.19
N LEU A 240 12.93 21.78 19.92
CA LEU A 240 12.28 20.83 19.04
C LEU A 240 12.40 19.40 19.60
N SER A 241 13.59 19.00 20.03
CA SER A 241 13.82 17.67 20.62
C SER A 241 12.93 17.43 21.85
N ARG A 242 12.77 18.44 22.72
CA ARG A 242 11.88 18.35 23.89
C ARG A 242 10.40 18.25 23.48
N LEU A 243 9.99 19.02 22.49
CA LEU A 243 8.63 18.99 21.96
C LEU A 243 8.32 17.62 21.35
N LEU A 244 9.20 17.10 20.49
CA LEU A 244 9.04 15.77 19.87
C LEU A 244 8.97 14.66 20.93
N ALA A 245 9.82 14.71 21.95
CA ALA A 245 9.79 13.74 23.04
C ALA A 245 8.49 13.80 23.88
N SER A 246 7.77 14.93 23.88
CA SER A 246 6.49 15.04 24.59
C SER A 246 5.30 14.42 23.83
N LEU A 247 5.49 14.07 22.56
CA LEU A 247 4.45 13.48 21.71
C LEU A 247 4.24 11.99 21.97
N VAL A 248 5.20 11.34 22.63
CA VAL A 248 5.15 9.92 22.97
C VAL A 248 5.45 9.70 24.45
N ASP A 249 4.90 8.62 25.01
CA ASP A 249 5.16 8.21 26.38
C ASP A 249 6.46 7.36 26.49
N GLU A 250 6.71 6.82 27.69
CA GLU A 250 7.89 5.97 27.98
C GLU A 250 7.89 4.62 27.22
N ASN A 251 6.73 4.19 26.74
CA ASN A 251 6.59 2.99 25.92
C ASN A 251 6.71 3.30 24.42
N GLY A 252 6.61 4.58 24.02
CA GLY A 252 6.61 5.02 22.63
C GLY A 252 5.21 5.10 22.00
N ASP A 253 4.15 4.97 22.81
CA ASP A 253 2.79 5.24 22.37
C ASP A 253 2.52 6.76 22.33
N LEU A 254 1.53 7.19 21.54
CA LEU A 254 1.16 8.60 21.45
C LEU A 254 0.69 9.13 22.83
N ALA A 255 1.20 10.28 23.24
CA ALA A 255 0.96 10.86 24.57
C ALA A 255 0.16 12.17 24.55
N PHE A 256 -0.28 12.68 23.40
CA PHE A 256 -1.09 13.88 23.32
C PHE A 256 -2.58 13.58 23.48
N GLU A 257 -3.31 14.50 24.09
CA GLU A 257 -4.76 14.40 24.33
C GLU A 257 -5.50 14.24 22.97
N GLY A 258 -6.41 13.27 22.86
CA GLY A 258 -7.16 12.98 21.64
C GLY A 258 -6.40 12.13 20.61
N ALA A 259 -5.20 11.67 20.91
CA ALA A 259 -4.42 10.81 19.99
C ALA A 259 -5.11 9.49 19.63
N PHE A 260 -5.99 9.02 20.50
CA PHE A 260 -6.76 7.77 20.32
C PHE A 260 -8.27 8.01 20.18
N ASP A 261 -8.70 9.29 20.06
CA ASP A 261 -10.12 9.58 19.83
C ASP A 261 -10.57 8.98 18.50
N ASP A 262 -11.84 8.56 18.46
CA ASP A 262 -12.49 7.90 17.31
C ASP A 262 -11.88 6.57 16.87
N LEU A 263 -10.84 6.08 17.53
CA LEU A 263 -10.25 4.79 17.22
C LEU A 263 -11.29 3.67 17.45
N LEU A 264 -11.54 2.87 16.42
CA LEU A 264 -12.36 1.68 16.54
C LEU A 264 -11.57 0.59 17.27
N GLU A 265 -12.19 -0.03 18.28
CA GLU A 265 -11.59 -1.18 18.94
C GLU A 265 -11.64 -2.42 18.05
N ALA A 266 -10.55 -3.19 18.06
CA ALA A 266 -10.53 -4.49 17.41
C ALA A 266 -11.62 -5.39 17.98
N THR A 267 -12.42 -5.99 17.10
CA THR A 267 -13.44 -6.97 17.48
C THR A 267 -12.81 -8.27 18.00
N PRO A 268 -13.54 -9.08 18.76
CA PRO A 268 -13.04 -10.41 19.17
C PRO A 268 -12.60 -11.28 18.00
N ASN A 269 -13.27 -11.20 16.84
CA ASN A 269 -12.90 -11.97 15.66
C ASN A 269 -11.61 -11.49 15.01
N GLU A 270 -11.31 -10.21 15.09
CA GLU A 270 -10.02 -9.63 14.60
C GLU A 270 -8.86 -9.95 15.55
N ARG A 271 -9.12 -10.11 16.84
CA ARG A 271 -8.11 -10.48 17.83
C ARG A 271 -7.71 -11.96 17.80
N VAL A 272 -8.62 -12.85 17.38
CA VAL A 272 -8.39 -14.32 17.40
C VAL A 272 -7.26 -14.77 16.46
N PRO A 273 -7.17 -14.33 15.19
CA PRO A 273 -6.06 -14.71 14.33
C PRO A 273 -4.71 -14.15 14.81
N ILE A 274 -4.75 -13.02 15.51
CA ILE A 274 -3.59 -12.28 16.01
C ILE A 274 -2.98 -13.00 17.23
N ALA A 275 -3.81 -13.60 18.08
CA ALA A 275 -3.41 -14.27 19.31
C ALA A 275 -2.68 -15.61 19.10
N GLY A 276 -2.73 -16.21 17.91
CA GLY A 276 -2.13 -17.51 17.60
C GLY A 276 -0.60 -17.51 17.34
N PHE A 277 0.08 -16.36 17.48
CA PHE A 277 1.49 -16.20 17.14
C PHE A 277 2.32 -15.72 18.34
N ASP A 278 2.58 -16.57 19.30
CA ASP A 278 3.29 -16.26 20.55
C ASP A 278 4.71 -15.68 20.35
N ASP A 279 5.37 -15.98 19.23
CA ASP A 279 6.71 -15.50 18.90
C ASP A 279 6.76 -14.37 17.86
N ALA A 280 5.62 -13.81 17.48
CA ALA A 280 5.51 -12.78 16.45
C ALA A 280 6.44 -11.57 16.68
N PRO A 281 6.56 -10.98 17.89
CA PRO A 281 7.46 -9.86 18.15
C PRO A 281 8.93 -10.17 17.85
N GLN A 282 9.41 -11.36 18.20
CA GLN A 282 10.80 -11.75 17.96
C GLN A 282 11.06 -12.03 16.47
N ARG A 283 10.09 -12.61 15.78
CA ARG A 283 10.14 -12.86 14.33
C ARG A 283 10.16 -11.56 13.56
N PHE A 284 9.23 -10.66 13.88
CA PHE A 284 9.17 -9.32 13.33
C PHE A 284 10.48 -8.55 13.55
N ALA A 285 11.01 -8.54 14.79
CA ALA A 285 12.25 -7.85 15.11
C ALA A 285 13.44 -8.38 14.28
N ARG A 286 13.51 -9.71 14.06
CA ARG A 286 14.55 -10.31 13.21
C ARG A 286 14.39 -9.94 11.74
N ALA A 287 13.17 -10.03 11.22
CA ALA A 287 12.87 -9.69 9.82
C ALA A 287 13.12 -8.21 9.52
N ALA A 288 12.77 -7.33 10.47
CA ALA A 288 13.02 -5.89 10.37
C ALA A 288 14.48 -5.47 10.65
N GLY A 289 15.40 -6.43 10.91
CA GLY A 289 16.80 -6.13 11.19
C GLY A 289 17.04 -5.38 12.50
N VAL A 290 16.12 -5.47 13.47
CA VAL A 290 16.27 -4.80 14.78
C VAL A 290 17.53 -5.32 15.48
N ARG A 291 18.38 -4.37 15.88
CA ARG A 291 19.70 -4.72 16.49
C ARG A 291 19.53 -5.39 17.86
N PRO A 292 20.43 -6.33 18.22
CA PRO A 292 20.40 -6.99 19.53
C PRO A 292 20.36 -5.99 20.69
N GLY A 293 19.45 -6.22 21.63
CA GLY A 293 19.27 -5.37 22.82
C GLY A 293 18.30 -4.20 22.64
N VAL A 294 17.86 -3.88 21.41
CA VAL A 294 16.80 -2.91 21.17
C VAL A 294 15.44 -3.55 21.48
N ARG A 295 14.63 -2.86 22.27
CA ARG A 295 13.26 -3.28 22.59
C ARG A 295 12.27 -2.68 21.59
N LEU A 296 11.28 -3.45 21.19
CA LEU A 296 10.13 -2.91 20.45
C LEU A 296 9.34 -1.96 21.35
N VAL A 297 8.79 -0.92 20.76
CA VAL A 297 7.96 0.10 21.44
C VAL A 297 6.47 -0.28 21.41
N GLY A 298 5.66 0.44 22.18
CA GLY A 298 4.22 0.30 22.31
C GLY A 298 3.81 -0.44 23.59
N ASP A 299 2.53 -0.28 23.99
CA ASP A 299 1.95 -0.89 25.19
C ASP A 299 2.17 -2.41 25.18
N PRO A 300 2.82 -2.99 26.20
CA PRO A 300 3.09 -4.43 26.27
C PRO A 300 1.82 -5.28 26.39
N HIS A 301 0.68 -4.69 26.74
CA HIS A 301 -0.62 -5.36 26.82
C HIS A 301 -1.37 -5.41 25.49
N VAL A 302 -0.86 -4.71 24.46
CA VAL A 302 -1.38 -4.68 23.11
C VAL A 302 -0.52 -5.58 22.23
N THR A 303 -1.14 -6.47 21.44
CA THR A 303 -0.41 -7.37 20.54
C THR A 303 0.36 -6.58 19.49
N LEU A 304 1.44 -7.16 18.95
CA LEU A 304 2.24 -6.54 17.91
C LEU A 304 1.38 -6.17 16.68
N HIS A 305 0.53 -7.10 16.25
CA HIS A 305 -0.32 -6.89 15.07
C HIS A 305 -1.36 -5.79 15.29
N GLU A 306 -1.98 -5.74 16.47
CA GLU A 306 -2.89 -4.65 16.83
C GLU A 306 -2.17 -3.29 16.77
N ARG A 307 -0.92 -3.22 17.26
CA ARG A 307 -0.09 -2.00 17.14
C ARG A 307 0.24 -1.65 15.69
N LEU A 308 0.52 -2.65 14.85
CA LEU A 308 0.93 -2.41 13.45
C LEU A 308 -0.26 -2.11 12.53
N TRP A 309 -1.46 -2.62 12.83
CA TRP A 309 -2.60 -2.57 11.90
C TRP A 309 -3.73 -1.65 12.35
N LEU A 310 -3.96 -1.57 13.65
CA LEU A 310 -5.19 -0.97 14.20
C LEU A 310 -4.93 0.24 15.09
N ARG A 311 -3.70 0.50 15.52
CA ARG A 311 -3.39 1.61 16.42
C ARG A 311 -2.59 2.71 15.74
N PRO A 312 -2.81 3.98 16.14
CA PRO A 312 -2.02 5.08 15.62
C PRO A 312 -0.58 5.01 16.14
N CYS A 313 0.35 5.53 15.33
CA CYS A 313 1.73 5.73 15.75
C CYS A 313 2.32 6.96 15.05
N LEU A 314 3.43 7.49 15.60
CA LEU A 314 4.13 8.64 15.07
C LEU A 314 5.57 8.27 14.70
N THR A 315 6.02 8.75 13.55
CA THR A 315 7.41 8.69 13.11
C THR A 315 7.88 10.08 12.71
N VAL A 316 9.08 10.46 13.11
CA VAL A 316 9.77 11.65 12.60
C VAL A 316 10.49 11.25 11.33
N ILE A 317 10.00 11.72 10.17
CA ILE A 317 10.53 11.33 8.85
C ILE A 317 11.47 12.37 8.25
N GLY A 318 11.61 13.52 8.88
CA GLY A 318 12.55 14.57 8.52
C GLY A 318 12.84 15.48 9.70
N ILE A 319 14.08 15.96 9.79
CA ILE A 319 14.48 16.95 10.79
C ILE A 319 15.52 17.91 10.20
N ASP A 320 15.23 19.19 10.30
CA ASP A 320 16.13 20.25 9.89
C ASP A 320 16.64 21.01 11.11
N GLY A 321 17.95 21.23 11.13
CA GLY A 321 18.65 21.94 12.18
C GLY A 321 20.08 22.24 11.71
N HIS A 322 21.04 21.99 12.58
CA HIS A 322 22.44 22.18 12.23
C HIS A 322 23.03 20.87 11.68
N PRO A 323 23.48 20.80 10.41
CA PRO A 323 24.09 19.58 9.87
C PRO A 323 25.44 19.31 10.57
N ILE A 324 25.75 18.05 10.86
CA ILE A 324 27.02 17.65 11.48
C ILE A 324 28.19 18.04 10.57
N LYS A 325 28.09 17.72 9.27
CA LYS A 325 29.12 18.11 8.27
C LYS A 325 29.02 19.61 7.99
N GLY A 326 30.06 20.35 8.28
CA GLY A 326 30.11 21.81 8.12
C GLY A 326 29.50 22.56 9.32
N SER A 327 29.25 21.88 10.45
CA SER A 327 28.77 22.54 11.67
C SER A 327 29.77 23.57 12.18
N SER A 328 29.28 24.63 12.80
CA SER A 328 30.05 25.67 13.47
C SER A 328 29.48 25.94 14.86
N ASN A 329 30.20 26.67 15.69
CA ASN A 329 29.78 27.03 17.05
C ASN A 329 28.65 28.09 17.02
N GLN A 330 27.47 27.72 16.53
CA GLN A 330 26.31 28.60 16.39
C GLN A 330 25.08 28.03 17.08
N ILE A 331 24.22 28.92 17.54
CA ILE A 331 22.79 28.64 17.82
C ILE A 331 22.06 28.98 16.53
N VAL A 332 21.39 27.99 15.91
CA VAL A 332 20.59 28.22 14.69
C VAL A 332 19.38 29.08 14.98
N ALA A 333 18.87 29.79 13.98
CA ALA A 333 17.70 30.63 14.16
C ALA A 333 16.41 29.85 14.38
N ARG A 334 16.31 28.69 13.71
CA ARG A 334 15.12 27.81 13.71
C ARG A 334 15.53 26.35 13.58
N ALA A 335 14.57 25.46 13.92
CA ALA A 335 14.64 24.03 13.66
C ALA A 335 13.26 23.52 13.29
N SER A 336 13.20 22.53 12.40
CA SER A 336 11.94 21.98 11.90
C SER A 336 11.95 20.44 11.92
N ALA A 337 10.76 19.85 12.01
CA ALA A 337 10.60 18.41 11.85
C ALA A 337 9.35 18.11 11.02
N ARG A 338 9.42 17.08 10.19
CA ARG A 338 8.27 16.47 9.51
C ARG A 338 7.83 15.23 10.27
N LEU A 339 6.56 15.22 10.63
CA LEU A 339 5.91 14.13 11.33
C LEU A 339 5.02 13.34 10.38
N SER A 340 5.08 12.03 10.46
CA SER A 340 4.16 11.10 9.84
C SER A 340 3.42 10.34 10.93
N LEU A 341 2.08 10.45 10.95
CA LEU A 341 1.21 9.73 11.87
C LEU A 341 0.44 8.68 11.07
N ARG A 342 0.61 7.41 11.42
CA ARG A 342 -0.31 6.39 10.96
C ARG A 342 -1.54 6.41 11.84
N LEU A 343 -2.72 6.31 11.23
CA LEU A 343 -4.02 6.42 11.91
C LEU A 343 -4.70 5.05 11.95
N GLY A 344 -5.31 4.72 13.08
CA GLY A 344 -6.11 3.51 13.17
C GLY A 344 -7.51 3.71 12.56
N PRO A 345 -8.25 2.59 12.34
CA PRO A 345 -9.63 2.64 11.83
C PRO A 345 -10.52 3.58 12.64
N GLY A 346 -11.36 4.35 11.95
CA GLY A 346 -12.26 5.34 12.55
C GLY A 346 -11.66 6.74 12.74
N GLN A 347 -10.33 6.86 12.77
CA GLN A 347 -9.68 8.17 12.95
C GLN A 347 -9.71 9.01 11.68
N VAL A 348 -9.95 10.32 11.87
CA VAL A 348 -10.00 11.31 10.78
C VAL A 348 -8.73 12.17 10.82
N PRO A 349 -7.97 12.29 9.72
CA PRO A 349 -6.70 13.01 9.68
C PRO A 349 -6.76 14.41 10.25
N ASP A 350 -7.72 15.24 9.84
CA ASP A 350 -7.86 16.64 10.29
C ASP A 350 -8.10 16.75 11.80
N ARG A 351 -8.83 15.80 12.38
CA ARG A 351 -9.08 15.80 13.84
C ARG A 351 -7.82 15.45 14.62
N VAL A 352 -7.07 14.45 14.17
CA VAL A 352 -5.79 14.08 14.79
C VAL A 352 -4.78 15.22 14.69
N ILE A 353 -4.71 15.90 13.54
CA ILE A 353 -3.86 17.09 13.35
C ILE A 353 -4.31 18.25 14.27
N ALA A 354 -5.60 18.44 14.50
CA ALA A 354 -6.10 19.45 15.44
C ALA A 354 -5.67 19.16 16.89
N HIS A 355 -5.73 17.90 17.32
CA HIS A 355 -5.23 17.46 18.62
C HIS A 355 -3.71 17.65 18.75
N LEU A 356 -2.96 17.24 17.72
CA LEU A 356 -1.52 17.45 17.65
C LEU A 356 -1.17 18.94 17.76
N ARG A 357 -1.85 19.82 17.03
CA ARG A 357 -1.67 21.27 17.09
C ARG A 357 -1.88 21.80 18.50
N THR A 358 -2.98 21.39 19.15
CA THR A 358 -3.29 21.80 20.53
C THR A 358 -2.18 21.38 21.49
N HIS A 359 -1.64 20.18 21.35
CA HIS A 359 -0.52 19.71 22.18
C HIS A 359 0.74 20.53 21.92
N VAL A 360 1.11 20.72 20.65
CA VAL A 360 2.28 21.50 20.24
C VAL A 360 2.23 22.90 20.85
N GLU A 361 1.11 23.63 20.66
CA GLU A 361 0.93 24.99 21.17
C GLU A 361 1.08 25.09 22.69
N ARG A 362 0.64 24.07 23.42
CA ARG A 362 0.75 24.01 24.89
C ARG A 362 2.14 23.66 25.40
N HIS A 363 2.95 22.98 24.61
CA HIS A 363 4.23 22.39 25.04
C HIS A 363 5.45 23.02 24.36
N VAL A 364 5.29 24.09 23.58
CA VAL A 364 6.41 24.85 23.02
C VAL A 364 7.32 25.32 24.16
N PRO A 365 8.60 24.86 24.21
CA PRO A 365 9.50 25.26 25.28
C PRO A 365 9.88 26.75 25.17
N TRP A 366 10.04 27.39 26.31
CA TRP A 366 10.60 28.74 26.45
C TRP A 366 9.93 29.84 25.64
N GLY A 367 8.72 29.62 25.12
CA GLY A 367 7.97 30.62 24.36
C GLY A 367 8.54 30.92 22.96
N LEU A 368 9.18 29.95 22.32
CA LEU A 368 9.60 30.09 20.94
C LEU A 368 8.41 30.34 20.02
N GLU A 369 8.64 31.05 18.93
CA GLU A 369 7.68 31.11 17.85
C GLU A 369 7.50 29.69 17.27
N CYS A 370 6.24 29.27 17.07
CA CYS A 370 5.92 27.94 16.58
C CYS A 370 4.93 28.03 15.43
N SER A 371 5.21 27.31 14.36
CA SER A 371 4.23 27.05 13.31
C SER A 371 4.05 25.54 13.10
N ILE A 372 2.82 25.16 12.75
CA ILE A 372 2.47 23.80 12.35
C ILE A 372 1.66 23.85 11.06
N THR A 373 2.17 23.19 10.03
CA THR A 373 1.55 23.10 8.72
C THR A 373 1.10 21.66 8.48
N ALA A 374 -0.23 21.45 8.37
CA ALA A 374 -0.76 20.17 7.98
C ALA A 374 -0.39 19.88 6.52
N LEU A 375 -0.07 18.63 6.25
CA LEU A 375 0.14 18.09 4.92
C LEU A 375 -1.05 17.19 4.55
N GLU A 376 -1.12 16.79 3.30
CA GLU A 376 -2.17 15.89 2.82
C GLU A 376 -2.16 14.58 3.61
N GLY A 377 -3.35 14.04 3.87
CA GLY A 377 -3.56 12.81 4.63
C GLY A 377 -4.62 11.93 3.98
N ALA A 378 -4.64 10.67 4.35
CA ALA A 378 -5.63 9.70 3.90
C ALA A 378 -6.35 9.06 5.10
N PRO A 379 -7.68 8.86 5.07
CA PRO A 379 -8.38 8.15 6.13
C PRO A 379 -7.94 6.68 6.19
N ALA A 380 -8.08 6.07 7.36
CA ALA A 380 -7.98 4.64 7.50
C ALA A 380 -9.19 3.97 6.83
N TRP A 381 -8.96 2.77 6.29
CA TRP A 381 -10.02 1.95 5.74
C TRP A 381 -10.12 0.62 6.51
N GLN A 382 -11.35 0.16 6.75
CA GLN A 382 -11.62 -1.14 7.35
C GLN A 382 -12.96 -1.68 6.82
N THR A 383 -13.02 -2.97 6.59
CA THR A 383 -14.25 -3.68 6.23
C THR A 383 -14.44 -4.90 7.11
N ASP A 384 -15.68 -5.38 7.19
CA ASP A 384 -15.99 -6.68 7.79
C ASP A 384 -15.48 -7.79 6.85
N PRO A 385 -14.48 -8.61 7.27
CA PRO A 385 -13.91 -9.65 6.43
C PRO A 385 -14.82 -10.90 6.35
N THR A 386 -16.11 -10.74 6.53
CA THR A 386 -17.11 -11.81 6.43
C THR A 386 -18.00 -11.62 5.19
N GLY A 387 -18.81 -12.62 4.91
CA GLY A 387 -19.76 -12.58 3.79
C GLY A 387 -19.25 -13.26 2.51
N PRO A 388 -20.16 -13.37 1.51
CA PRO A 388 -19.95 -14.25 0.35
C PRO A 388 -18.71 -13.93 -0.49
N ALA A 389 -18.36 -12.63 -0.66
CA ALA A 389 -17.20 -12.22 -1.44
C ALA A 389 -15.89 -12.61 -0.72
N PHE A 390 -15.80 -12.39 0.60
CA PHE A 390 -14.64 -12.81 1.40
C PHE A 390 -14.52 -14.33 1.49
N ASP A 391 -15.65 -15.07 1.56
CA ASP A 391 -15.64 -16.52 1.49
C ASP A 391 -15.15 -17.02 0.12
N ALA A 392 -15.56 -16.36 -0.95
CA ALA A 392 -15.04 -16.63 -2.31
C ALA A 392 -13.53 -16.41 -2.38
N ALA A 393 -13.01 -15.30 -1.84
CA ALA A 393 -11.59 -15.00 -1.80
C ALA A 393 -10.81 -16.04 -0.99
N ARG A 394 -11.29 -16.44 0.20
CA ARG A 394 -10.66 -17.50 1.00
C ARG A 394 -10.55 -18.83 0.24
N ARG A 395 -11.64 -19.26 -0.41
CA ARG A 395 -11.62 -20.50 -1.23
C ARG A 395 -10.65 -20.39 -2.40
N ALA A 396 -10.62 -19.24 -3.05
CA ALA A 396 -9.73 -19.00 -4.19
C ALA A 396 -8.24 -19.00 -3.77
N LEU A 397 -7.89 -18.30 -2.70
CA LEU A 397 -6.54 -18.29 -2.15
C LEU A 397 -6.11 -19.68 -1.69
N HIS A 398 -7.00 -20.42 -1.00
CA HIS A 398 -6.73 -21.81 -0.64
C HIS A 398 -6.46 -22.69 -1.88
N ALA A 399 -7.25 -22.53 -2.93
CA ALA A 399 -7.07 -23.30 -4.16
C ALA A 399 -5.75 -22.97 -4.89
N GLY A 400 -5.30 -21.72 -4.86
CA GLY A 400 -4.05 -21.28 -5.50
C GLY A 400 -2.81 -21.62 -4.68
N PHE A 401 -2.84 -21.41 -3.35
CA PHE A 401 -1.68 -21.61 -2.46
C PHE A 401 -1.64 -22.99 -1.79
N GLY A 402 -2.77 -23.71 -1.71
CA GLY A 402 -2.86 -25.00 -1.03
C GLY A 402 -2.97 -24.90 0.49
N VAL A 403 -3.05 -23.70 1.05
CA VAL A 403 -3.16 -23.41 2.49
C VAL A 403 -4.21 -22.32 2.73
N GLU A 404 -4.74 -22.24 3.96
CA GLU A 404 -5.71 -21.21 4.33
C GLU A 404 -5.07 -19.83 4.34
N SER A 405 -5.83 -18.82 3.91
CA SER A 405 -5.42 -17.42 3.99
C SER A 405 -5.54 -16.87 5.41
N VAL A 406 -4.67 -15.92 5.74
CA VAL A 406 -4.68 -15.21 7.02
C VAL A 406 -5.41 -13.87 6.84
N PRO A 407 -6.51 -13.61 7.58
CA PRO A 407 -7.08 -12.28 7.61
C PRO A 407 -6.11 -11.32 8.33
N MET A 408 -5.75 -10.21 7.67
CA MET A 408 -4.74 -9.30 8.19
C MET A 408 -5.08 -7.84 7.92
N GLY A 409 -4.46 -6.95 8.70
CA GLY A 409 -4.37 -5.54 8.39
C GLY A 409 -3.02 -5.20 7.77
N ILE A 410 -2.93 -4.04 7.13
CA ILE A 410 -1.68 -3.46 6.64
C ILE A 410 -1.45 -2.11 7.31
N GLY A 411 -0.19 -1.87 7.68
CA GLY A 411 0.23 -0.61 8.29
C GLY A 411 0.33 0.55 7.30
N GLY A 412 0.31 0.27 6.00
CA GLY A 412 0.27 1.24 4.91
C GLY A 412 -1.14 1.75 4.63
N SER A 413 -1.22 2.77 3.80
CA SER A 413 -2.46 3.35 3.29
C SER A 413 -2.50 3.12 1.78
N ILE A 414 -3.64 2.70 1.25
CA ILE A 414 -3.90 2.65 -0.19
C ILE A 414 -5.06 3.63 -0.44
N PRO A 415 -4.79 4.83 -0.97
CA PRO A 415 -5.78 5.92 -1.04
C PRO A 415 -7.02 5.57 -1.85
N PHE A 416 -6.90 4.68 -2.82
CA PHE A 416 -7.95 4.27 -3.74
C PHE A 416 -9.12 3.53 -3.05
N VAL A 417 -8.83 2.66 -2.08
CA VAL A 417 -9.81 1.66 -1.59
C VAL A 417 -11.06 2.28 -0.98
N GLY A 418 -10.88 3.24 -0.09
CA GLY A 418 -12.00 3.91 0.59
C GLY A 418 -12.91 4.68 -0.38
N PRO A 419 -12.37 5.68 -1.11
CA PRO A 419 -13.13 6.47 -2.07
C PRO A 419 -13.82 5.64 -3.14
N PHE A 420 -13.17 4.56 -3.61
CA PHE A 420 -13.77 3.67 -4.61
C PHE A 420 -14.95 2.88 -4.04
N ALA A 421 -14.77 2.23 -2.88
CA ALA A 421 -15.84 1.47 -2.24
C ALA A 421 -17.07 2.37 -1.97
N ASP A 422 -16.85 3.60 -1.50
CA ASP A 422 -17.90 4.57 -1.23
C ASP A 422 -18.61 5.02 -2.51
N ALA A 423 -17.88 5.26 -3.59
CA ALA A 423 -18.44 5.69 -4.88
C ALA A 423 -19.44 4.66 -5.46
N PHE A 424 -19.27 3.38 -5.15
CA PHE A 424 -20.16 2.29 -5.58
C PHE A 424 -21.07 1.74 -4.48
N GLY A 425 -21.30 2.50 -3.41
CA GLY A 425 -22.28 2.16 -2.37
C GLY A 425 -21.80 1.11 -1.37
N GLY A 426 -20.50 1.01 -1.13
CA GLY A 426 -19.92 0.10 -0.15
C GLY A 426 -19.75 -1.32 -0.67
N ILE A 427 -19.37 -1.47 -1.94
CA ILE A 427 -19.08 -2.80 -2.50
C ILE A 427 -17.93 -3.49 -1.76
N PRO A 428 -17.90 -4.84 -1.72
CA PRO A 428 -16.78 -5.58 -1.16
C PRO A 428 -15.45 -5.23 -1.87
N ALA A 429 -14.42 -4.91 -1.10
CA ALA A 429 -13.06 -4.73 -1.58
C ALA A 429 -12.19 -5.87 -1.03
N LEU A 430 -11.66 -6.69 -1.93
CA LEU A 430 -10.82 -7.84 -1.66
C LEU A 430 -9.38 -7.47 -1.95
N LEU A 431 -8.59 -7.22 -0.91
CA LEU A 431 -7.20 -6.83 -1.02
C LEU A 431 -6.32 -8.07 -0.87
N ILE A 432 -5.71 -8.46 -1.96
CA ILE A 432 -4.75 -9.56 -2.10
C ILE A 432 -3.49 -9.01 -2.78
N GLY A 433 -2.42 -9.75 -2.89
CA GLY A 433 -1.30 -9.24 -3.66
C GLY A 433 -0.03 -10.09 -3.58
N PRO A 434 1.01 -9.70 -4.33
CA PRO A 434 2.24 -10.44 -4.48
C PRO A 434 3.25 -10.20 -3.36
N ASN A 435 3.08 -9.15 -2.56
CA ASN A 435 4.05 -8.72 -1.56
C ASN A 435 4.19 -9.76 -0.43
N ASP A 436 5.36 -9.90 0.15
CA ASP A 436 5.62 -10.69 1.34
C ASP A 436 6.59 -9.91 2.27
N PRO A 437 6.79 -10.34 3.54
CA PRO A 437 7.68 -9.63 4.46
C PRO A 437 9.14 -9.51 4.00
N GLY A 438 9.55 -10.23 2.96
CA GLY A 438 10.88 -10.14 2.35
C GLY A 438 10.92 -9.33 1.05
N SER A 439 9.78 -8.79 0.59
CA SER A 439 9.71 -8.02 -0.66
C SER A 439 10.45 -6.69 -0.60
N ASN A 440 10.64 -6.11 0.58
CA ASN A 440 11.32 -4.82 0.80
C ASN A 440 10.80 -3.69 -0.09
N ILE A 441 9.47 -3.63 -0.26
CA ILE A 441 8.81 -2.57 -1.05
C ILE A 441 9.23 -1.19 -0.54
N HIS A 442 9.38 -0.21 -1.43
CA HIS A 442 9.93 1.13 -1.21
C HIS A 442 11.41 1.17 -0.75
N GLY A 443 12.03 0.02 -0.44
CA GLY A 443 13.45 -0.10 -0.09
C GLY A 443 14.33 -0.44 -1.28
N GLU A 444 15.65 -0.47 -1.06
CA GLU A 444 16.61 -1.03 -2.02
C GLU A 444 16.50 -2.56 -2.05
N ASP A 445 16.83 -3.18 -3.20
CA ASP A 445 16.65 -4.62 -3.44
C ASP A 445 15.20 -5.10 -3.27
N GLU A 446 14.21 -4.28 -3.64
CA GLU A 446 12.82 -4.75 -3.77
C GLU A 446 12.76 -6.02 -4.59
N SER A 447 11.92 -6.99 -4.17
CA SER A 447 11.85 -8.28 -4.85
C SER A 447 10.51 -8.98 -4.71
N LEU A 448 10.14 -9.71 -5.75
CA LEU A 448 8.95 -10.55 -5.87
C LEU A 448 9.30 -12.03 -5.68
N HIS A 449 8.59 -12.75 -4.80
CA HIS A 449 8.72 -14.20 -4.67
C HIS A 449 7.96 -14.92 -5.79
N LEU A 450 8.68 -15.51 -6.76
CA LEU A 450 8.08 -16.04 -8.00
C LEU A 450 7.08 -17.17 -7.79
N ALA A 451 7.30 -18.06 -6.80
CA ALA A 451 6.36 -19.14 -6.53
C ALA A 451 5.05 -18.63 -5.92
N ASP A 452 5.11 -17.62 -5.04
CA ASP A 452 3.90 -17.01 -4.46
C ASP A 452 3.14 -16.21 -5.52
N TRP A 453 3.84 -15.50 -6.39
CA TRP A 453 3.23 -14.80 -7.50
C TRP A 453 2.48 -15.74 -8.47
N ARG A 454 3.08 -16.90 -8.78
CA ARG A 454 2.36 -17.96 -9.52
C ARG A 454 1.10 -18.40 -8.79
N SER A 455 1.18 -18.59 -7.46
CA SER A 455 0.03 -18.97 -6.65
C SER A 455 -1.03 -17.88 -6.63
N LEU A 456 -0.65 -16.60 -6.65
CA LEU A 456 -1.56 -15.47 -6.76
C LEU A 456 -2.31 -15.50 -8.10
N ILE A 457 -1.62 -15.63 -9.24
CA ILE A 457 -2.26 -15.72 -10.57
C ILE A 457 -3.27 -16.87 -10.60
N ARG A 458 -2.90 -18.05 -10.07
CA ARG A 458 -3.82 -19.19 -9.96
C ARG A 458 -5.01 -18.88 -9.05
N SER A 459 -4.77 -18.19 -7.94
CA SER A 459 -5.84 -17.76 -7.03
C SER A 459 -6.82 -16.82 -7.72
N GLU A 460 -6.36 -15.91 -8.56
CA GLU A 460 -7.24 -15.01 -9.33
C GLU A 460 -8.09 -15.76 -10.37
N VAL A 461 -7.54 -16.78 -11.03
CA VAL A 461 -8.33 -17.67 -11.90
C VAL A 461 -9.47 -18.31 -11.12
N PHE A 462 -9.19 -18.83 -9.92
CA PHE A 462 -10.24 -19.39 -9.03
C PHE A 462 -11.20 -18.32 -8.55
N LEU A 463 -10.69 -17.13 -8.21
CA LEU A 463 -11.47 -16.02 -7.65
C LEU A 463 -12.55 -15.54 -8.63
N LEU A 464 -12.21 -15.35 -9.91
CA LEU A 464 -13.21 -14.96 -10.93
C LEU A 464 -14.36 -15.97 -11.02
N ARG A 465 -14.08 -17.29 -10.89
CA ARG A 465 -15.12 -18.32 -10.83
C ARG A 465 -15.96 -18.23 -9.55
N GLU A 466 -15.31 -18.06 -8.41
CA GLU A 466 -16.01 -18.02 -7.13
C GLU A 466 -16.92 -16.78 -7.04
N LEU A 467 -16.43 -15.63 -7.53
CA LEU A 467 -17.21 -14.39 -7.58
C LEU A 467 -18.39 -14.48 -8.56
N ALA A 468 -18.26 -15.22 -9.66
CA ALA A 468 -19.37 -15.46 -10.59
C ALA A 468 -20.60 -16.18 -9.96
N ARG A 469 -20.44 -16.74 -8.76
CA ARG A 469 -21.50 -17.43 -8.02
C ARG A 469 -22.21 -16.55 -7.00
N LEU A 470 -21.77 -15.30 -6.87
CA LEU A 470 -22.43 -14.36 -5.96
C LEU A 470 -23.78 -13.95 -6.54
N ASP A 471 -24.80 -13.96 -5.69
CA ASP A 471 -26.10 -13.36 -6.02
C ASP A 471 -25.96 -11.83 -6.08
N ARG A 472 -26.54 -11.21 -7.12
CA ARG A 472 -26.58 -9.75 -7.31
C ARG A 472 -27.60 -9.09 -6.42
#